data_1976a9cb9bce3a019abc274e2b2f5c0e
#
_entry.id   1976a9cb9bce3a019abc274e2b2f5c0e
#
_cell.length_a   1.000
_cell.length_b   1.000
_cell.length_c   1.000
_cell.angle_alpha   90.00
_cell.angle_beta   90.00
_cell.angle_gamma   90.00
#
_symmetry.space_group_name_H-M   'P 1'
#
loop_
_entity.id
_entity.type
_entity.pdbx_description
1 polymer ?
#
loop_
_entity_poly.entity_id
_entity_poly.type
_entity_poly.pdbx_seq_one_letter_code
_entity_poly.pdbx_strand_id
1 'polypeptide(L)'
;MLSLITVAKAQEKIAENARLQRLTIGLTQQGLAERSGVALPTLRKFEQKKLISLEAFLKLQMVLGGLENVIKSIQPSTSGFSSIDEVLEANKKPTRKRGNRR
;
A
#
# COMPACT_ATOMS: atom_id res chain seq x y z
N MET A 1 15.75 2.47 -12.28
CA MET A 1 16.04 3.70 -11.63
C MET A 1 16.12 3.58 -10.13
N LEU A 2 17.11 4.17 -9.57
CA LEU A 2 17.28 4.13 -8.14
C LEU A 2 16.41 5.16 -7.45
N SER A 3 15.80 4.77 -6.39
CA SER A 3 15.04 5.68 -5.57
C SER A 3 15.89 6.16 -4.42
N LEU A 4 15.91 7.45 -4.20
CA LEU A 4 16.67 8.01 -3.09
C LEU A 4 15.80 8.22 -1.86
N ILE A 5 14.56 7.77 -1.92
CA ILE A 5 13.66 7.95 -0.80
C ILE A 5 13.96 6.91 0.28
N THR A 6 13.98 7.34 1.52
CA THR A 6 14.19 6.42 2.63
C THR A 6 12.88 5.82 3.08
N VAL A 7 12.96 4.75 3.87
CA VAL A 7 11.77 4.14 4.43
C VAL A 7 11.02 5.15 5.28
N ALA A 8 11.73 5.93 6.10
CA ALA A 8 11.07 6.92 6.94
C ALA A 8 10.33 7.95 6.10
N LYS A 9 10.94 8.39 5.01
CA LYS A 9 10.29 9.38 4.15
C LYS A 9 9.09 8.76 3.46
N ALA A 10 9.19 7.49 3.08
CA ALA A 10 8.06 6.80 2.47
C ALA A 10 6.90 6.70 3.44
N GLN A 11 7.19 6.36 4.70
CA GLN A 11 6.13 6.28 5.71
C GLN A 11 5.45 7.63 5.88
N GLU A 12 6.24 8.69 5.89
CA GLU A 12 5.71 10.03 6.02
C GLU A 12 4.78 10.38 4.87
N LYS A 13 5.23 10.08 3.66
CA LYS A 13 4.43 10.37 2.48
C LYS A 13 3.16 9.54 2.42
N ILE A 14 3.25 8.28 2.79
CA ILE A 14 2.08 7.42 2.79
C ILE A 14 1.05 7.90 3.80
N ALA A 15 1.50 8.27 5.00
CA ALA A 15 0.58 8.77 6.02
C ALA A 15 -0.07 10.07 5.57
N GLU A 16 0.71 10.95 4.97
CA GLU A 16 0.17 12.21 4.49
C GLU A 16 -0.83 11.99 3.37
N ASN A 17 -0.51 11.09 2.44
CA ASN A 17 -1.43 10.82 1.35
C ASN A 17 -2.73 10.20 1.86
N ALA A 18 -2.65 9.33 2.86
CA ALA A 18 -3.86 8.75 3.44
C ALA A 18 -4.70 9.84 4.10
N ARG A 19 -4.05 10.78 4.77
CA ARG A 19 -4.77 11.88 5.37
C ARG A 19 -5.46 12.72 4.30
N LEU A 20 -4.78 12.99 3.20
CA LEU A 20 -5.37 13.76 2.11
C LEU A 20 -6.54 13.01 1.47
N GLN A 21 -6.42 11.69 1.34
CA GLN A 21 -7.55 10.88 0.86
C GLN A 21 -8.75 11.07 1.78
N ARG A 22 -8.51 11.02 3.08
CA ARG A 22 -9.58 11.19 4.05
C ARG A 22 -10.25 12.54 3.90
N LEU A 23 -9.44 13.59 3.80
CA LEU A 23 -9.99 14.94 3.67
C LEU A 23 -10.74 15.12 2.36
N THR A 24 -10.25 14.51 1.30
CA THR A 24 -10.86 14.63 -0.01
C THR A 24 -12.30 14.10 -0.01
N ILE A 25 -12.55 13.03 0.72
CA ILE A 25 -13.91 12.50 0.77
C ILE A 25 -14.68 13.03 1.97
N GLY A 26 -14.13 14.04 2.65
CA GLY A 26 -14.86 14.75 3.67
C GLY A 26 -15.04 14.03 4.99
N LEU A 27 -14.15 13.10 5.31
CA LEU A 27 -14.28 12.35 6.55
C LEU A 27 -13.40 12.92 7.65
N THR A 28 -13.96 12.95 8.87
CA THR A 28 -13.15 13.22 10.04
C THR A 28 -12.39 11.96 10.40
N GLN A 29 -11.42 12.10 11.29
CA GLN A 29 -10.72 10.92 11.79
C GLN A 29 -11.70 9.93 12.42
N GLN A 30 -12.63 10.44 13.23
CA GLN A 30 -13.61 9.56 13.84
C GLN A 30 -14.49 8.87 12.80
N GLY A 31 -14.90 9.62 11.79
CA GLY A 31 -15.73 9.03 10.73
C GLY A 31 -15.00 7.92 9.99
N LEU A 32 -13.72 8.13 9.68
CA LEU A 32 -12.96 7.09 9.02
C LEU A 32 -12.73 5.89 9.93
N ALA A 33 -12.45 6.16 11.21
CA ALA A 33 -12.26 5.07 12.17
C ALA A 33 -13.50 4.20 12.24
N GLU A 34 -14.66 4.82 12.31
CA GLU A 34 -15.91 4.07 12.40
C GLU A 34 -16.16 3.23 11.16
N ARG A 35 -15.94 3.80 9.99
CA ARG A 35 -16.21 3.09 8.75
C ARG A 35 -15.21 2.00 8.44
N SER A 36 -13.97 2.18 8.87
CA SER A 36 -12.94 1.22 8.56
C SER A 36 -12.79 0.12 9.59
N GLY A 37 -13.32 0.35 10.79
CA GLY A 37 -13.12 -0.57 11.88
C GLY A 37 -11.74 -0.43 12.51
N VAL A 38 -11.00 0.61 12.17
CA VAL A 38 -9.71 0.89 12.79
C VAL A 38 -9.94 1.80 13.98
N ALA A 39 -9.37 1.45 15.12
CA ALA A 39 -9.57 2.26 16.32
C ALA A 39 -9.07 3.67 16.12
N LEU A 40 -9.79 4.63 16.65
CA LEU A 40 -9.42 6.04 16.49
C LEU A 40 -8.01 6.34 16.98
N PRO A 41 -7.57 5.82 18.14
CA PRO A 41 -6.21 6.07 18.55
C PRO A 41 -5.17 5.52 17.57
N THR A 42 -5.48 4.40 16.92
CA THR A 42 -4.59 3.83 15.92
C THR A 42 -4.49 4.76 14.71
N LEU A 43 -5.61 5.28 14.27
CA LEU A 43 -5.62 6.21 13.14
C LEU A 43 -4.87 7.50 13.49
N ARG A 44 -5.10 8.02 14.68
CA ARG A 44 -4.41 9.23 15.10
C ARG A 44 -2.91 9.01 15.15
N LYS A 45 -2.49 7.86 15.68
CA LYS A 45 -1.08 7.55 15.74
C LYS A 45 -0.48 7.45 14.35
N PHE A 46 -1.21 6.84 13.43
CA PHE A 46 -0.74 6.73 12.05
C PHE A 46 -0.52 8.12 11.44
N GLU A 47 -1.49 9.01 11.59
CA GLU A 47 -1.36 10.33 10.98
C GLU A 47 -0.27 11.15 11.66
N GLN A 48 -0.07 10.98 12.96
CA GLN A 48 0.92 11.75 13.69
C GLN A 48 2.30 11.12 13.70
N LYS A 49 2.38 9.82 13.89
CA LYS A 49 3.66 9.13 14.05
C LYS A 49 4.05 8.31 12.84
N LYS A 50 3.19 8.21 11.85
CA LYS A 50 3.48 7.50 10.59
C LYS A 50 3.68 6.00 10.78
N LEU A 51 3.08 5.44 11.82
CA LEU A 51 3.21 4.01 12.11
C LEU A 51 1.83 3.36 12.14
N ILE A 52 1.71 2.24 11.47
CA ILE A 52 0.45 1.51 11.44
C ILE A 52 0.74 0.09 10.99
N SER A 53 -0.07 -0.85 11.44
CA SER A 53 0.05 -2.21 10.95
C SER A 53 -0.46 -2.27 9.51
N LEU A 54 0.01 -3.26 8.77
CA LEU A 54 -0.46 -3.42 7.40
C LEU A 54 -1.96 -3.68 7.37
N GLU A 55 -2.44 -4.51 8.29
CA GLU A 55 -3.88 -4.81 8.32
C GLU A 55 -4.70 -3.54 8.53
N ALA A 56 -4.32 -2.72 9.48
CA ALA A 56 -5.06 -1.49 9.75
C ALA A 56 -4.98 -0.56 8.54
N PHE A 57 -3.80 -0.45 7.95
CA PHE A 57 -3.64 0.40 6.77
C PHE A 57 -4.56 -0.05 5.63
N LEU A 58 -4.64 -1.36 5.40
CA LEU A 58 -5.50 -1.86 4.33
C LEU A 58 -6.97 -1.63 4.63
N LYS A 59 -7.36 -1.71 5.90
CA LYS A 59 -8.73 -1.39 6.27
C LYS A 59 -9.06 0.07 5.98
N LEU A 60 -8.11 0.96 6.24
CA LEU A 60 -8.30 2.37 5.90
C LEU A 60 -8.43 2.54 4.39
N GLN A 61 -7.56 1.88 3.64
CA GLN A 61 -7.57 2.04 2.19
C GLN A 61 -8.84 1.47 1.56
N MET A 62 -9.44 0.47 2.18
CA MET A 62 -10.69 -0.05 1.69
C MET A 62 -11.77 1.04 1.71
N VAL A 63 -11.82 1.84 2.76
CA VAL A 63 -12.77 2.94 2.86
C VAL A 63 -12.36 4.10 1.96
N LEU A 64 -11.07 4.37 1.90
CA LEU A 64 -10.56 5.52 1.15
C LEU A 64 -10.50 5.29 -0.35
N GLY A 65 -10.71 4.06 -0.78
CA GLY A 65 -10.76 3.76 -2.20
C GLY A 65 -9.44 3.45 -2.85
N GLY A 66 -8.38 3.27 -2.06
CA GLY A 66 -7.05 3.03 -2.63
C GLY A 66 -6.56 1.60 -2.52
N LEU A 67 -7.41 0.67 -2.08
CA LEU A 67 -6.95 -0.68 -1.81
C LEU A 67 -6.38 -1.36 -3.06
N GLU A 68 -7.08 -1.27 -4.18
CA GLU A 68 -6.59 -1.89 -5.40
C GLU A 68 -5.30 -1.27 -5.89
N ASN A 69 -5.16 0.04 -5.71
CA ASN A 69 -3.93 0.70 -6.12
C ASN A 69 -2.75 0.26 -5.27
N VAL A 70 -2.98 0.02 -3.98
CA VAL A 70 -1.92 -0.49 -3.12
C VAL A 70 -1.46 -1.85 -3.64
N ILE A 71 -2.41 -2.72 -3.96
CA ILE A 71 -2.07 -4.04 -4.46
C ILE A 71 -1.31 -3.93 -5.78
N LYS A 72 -1.79 -3.10 -6.67
CA LYS A 72 -1.15 -2.95 -7.97
C LYS A 72 0.25 -2.36 -7.86
N SER A 73 0.46 -1.50 -6.89
CA SER A 73 1.74 -0.81 -6.77
C SER A 73 2.89 -1.74 -6.48
N ILE A 74 2.60 -2.91 -5.93
CA ILE A 74 3.66 -3.86 -5.60
C ILE A 74 3.61 -5.12 -6.44
N GLN A 75 2.80 -5.11 -7.50
CA GLN A 75 2.81 -6.24 -8.41
C GLN A 75 4.16 -6.31 -9.11
N PRO A 76 4.61 -7.52 -9.41
CA PRO A 76 5.86 -7.64 -10.16
C PRO A 76 5.79 -6.83 -11.43
N SER A 77 6.85 -6.09 -11.69
CA SER A 77 6.89 -5.23 -12.85
C SER A 77 6.98 -6.06 -14.11
N THR A 78 6.20 -5.69 -15.12
CA THR A 78 6.33 -6.30 -16.43
C THR A 78 7.11 -5.41 -17.38
N SER A 79 7.58 -4.28 -16.90
CA SER A 79 8.28 -3.36 -17.78
C SER A 79 9.60 -3.90 -18.28
N GLY A 80 10.14 -4.92 -17.60
CA GLY A 80 11.36 -5.55 -18.05
C GLY A 80 11.16 -6.62 -19.11
N PHE A 81 9.91 -6.96 -19.39
CA PHE A 81 9.62 -7.98 -20.39
C PHE A 81 9.38 -7.33 -21.74
N SER A 82 9.98 -7.88 -22.74
CA SER A 82 9.87 -7.28 -24.07
C SER A 82 8.68 -7.80 -24.85
N SER A 83 8.01 -8.81 -24.35
CA SER A 83 6.90 -9.37 -25.09
C SER A 83 5.96 -10.12 -24.17
N ILE A 84 4.83 -10.41 -24.71
CA ILE A 84 3.83 -11.21 -24.03
C ILE A 84 4.39 -12.59 -23.71
N ASP A 85 5.18 -13.12 -24.62
CA ASP A 85 5.76 -14.42 -24.40
C ASP A 85 6.61 -14.46 -23.16
N GLU A 86 7.38 -13.42 -22.90
CA GLU A 86 8.20 -13.36 -21.70
C GLU A 86 7.34 -13.32 -20.47
N VAL A 87 6.25 -12.59 -20.54
CA VAL A 87 5.34 -12.53 -19.39
C VAL A 87 4.73 -13.88 -19.11
N LEU A 88 4.30 -14.57 -20.16
CA LEU A 88 3.72 -15.88 -20.01
C LEU A 88 4.73 -16.89 -19.47
N GLU A 89 5.95 -16.76 -19.94
CA GLU A 89 7.00 -17.65 -19.48
C GLU A 89 7.28 -17.44 -18.00
N ALA A 90 7.29 -16.20 -17.56
CA ALA A 90 7.49 -15.91 -16.14
C ALA A 90 6.37 -16.48 -15.30
N ASN A 91 5.16 -16.42 -15.79
CA ASN A 91 4.03 -16.96 -15.07
C ASN A 91 4.05 -18.48 -15.00
N LYS A 92 4.63 -19.11 -16.00
CA LYS A 92 4.70 -20.53 -16.01
C LYS A 92 5.73 -21.09 -15.10
N LYS A 93 6.72 -20.33 -14.74
CA LYS A 93 7.74 -20.79 -13.92
C LYS A 93 7.35 -20.77 -12.57
N PRO A 94 6.78 -21.62 -12.21
CA PRO A 94 6.26 -21.51 -10.97
C PRO A 94 7.17 -21.68 -9.96
N THR A 95 7.35 -22.01 -9.95
CA THR A 95 7.92 -22.29 -9.21
C THR A 95 8.74 -21.98 -8.60
N ARG A 96 9.18 -21.57 -8.72
CA ARG A 96 10.03 -21.26 -8.17
C ARG A 96 9.87 -20.93 -7.15
N LYS A 97 9.48 -20.96 -6.61
CA LYS A 97 9.31 -20.71 -5.76
C LYS A 97 9.83 -20.97 -4.84
N ARG A 98 10.15 -21.45 -4.48
CA ARG A 98 10.57 -21.74 -3.61
C ARG A 98 11.54 -21.36 -3.38
N GLY A 99 11.74 -20.95 -3.24
CA GLY A 99 12.54 -20.60 -3.01
C GLY A 99 13.64 -20.44 -2.95
N ASN A 100 14.07 -20.00 -3.09
CA ASN A 100 15.14 -19.92 -3.21
C ASN A 100 15.69 -19.12 -2.53
N ARG A 101 16.07 -19.03 -1.85
CA ARG A 101 16.61 -18.36 -1.10
C ARG A 101 17.58 -17.82 -1.51
N ARG A 102 17.93 -17.13 -1.71
CA ARG A 102 18.86 -16.62 -1.99
C ARG A 102 18.87 -15.75 -1.78
#